data_21cfa3f890a3ac2880860d11d9f7f382
#
_entry.id   21cfa3f890a3ac2880860d11d9f7f382
#
_cell.length_a   1.000
_cell.length_b   1.000
_cell.length_c   1.000
_cell.angle_alpha   90.00
_cell.angle_beta   90.00
_cell.angle_gamma   90.00
#
_symmetry.space_group_name_H-M   'P 1'
#
loop_
_entity.id
_entity.type
_entity.pdbx_description
1 polymer ?
#
loop_
_entity_poly.entity_id
_entity_poly.type
_entity_poly.pdbx_seq_one_letter_code
_entity_poly.pdbx_strand_id
1 'polypeptide(L)'
;MAVPIWKDYFVNLGSVASQYFRLRVGGNTIYQGRAYRATSSGNLYVRINDICADYMAQAVPALNTTSAVSAQFPMSFVVQKSSNGSSWTNVETVDFNDDWTYDTNFDPSTMGMSFPITGRVDIRQRIVQTRFTSTGLNATADYGGGTTQTIALNVLTSTDLSAFWNALAYYGKGRVEFDCDTYKTYGGKTLKSVTIGLTTYTVTTKCVKYALYYKNPFGGYDSLLIEGNARKRRSIERDTFTADYNNSRRTREEWDFQNENTETWTLHTGLLTDEESARMPYLLESPDIYFVDLDSPSVYIPAVIATDSYDIQTFKSNGRTMTDYGFDVRIAQKQYRR
;
A
#
# COMPACT_ATOMS: atom_id res chain seq x y z
N MET A 1 22.93 -5.58 -4.83
CA MET A 1 22.08 -4.91 -3.82
C MET A 1 20.85 -4.38 -4.55
N ALA A 2 19.65 -4.71 -4.10
CA ALA A 2 18.43 -4.25 -4.75
C ALA A 2 18.26 -2.74 -4.56
N VAL A 3 17.71 -2.08 -5.57
CA VAL A 3 17.48 -0.63 -5.60
C VAL A 3 16.05 -0.36 -5.14
N PRO A 4 15.80 0.61 -4.23
CA PRO A 4 14.44 1.06 -3.94
C PRO A 4 13.76 1.58 -5.21
N ILE A 5 12.51 1.19 -5.46
CA ILE A 5 11.80 1.53 -6.70
C ILE A 5 11.59 3.04 -6.87
N TRP A 6 11.51 3.77 -5.77
CA TRP A 6 11.29 5.23 -5.74
C TRP A 6 12.54 6.05 -5.98
N LYS A 7 13.71 5.40 -6.03
CA LYS A 7 14.96 6.07 -6.34
C LYS A 7 15.14 6.11 -7.86
N ASP A 8 15.37 7.30 -8.40
CA ASP A 8 15.68 7.47 -9.81
C ASP A 8 16.83 6.56 -10.26
N TYR A 9 16.55 5.73 -11.24
CA TYR A 9 17.52 4.81 -11.81
C TYR A 9 17.63 5.00 -13.32
N PHE A 10 18.84 5.32 -13.76
CA PHE A 10 19.15 5.63 -15.15
C PHE A 10 20.08 4.57 -15.74
N VAL A 11 19.60 3.92 -16.78
CA VAL A 11 20.39 2.93 -17.55
C VAL A 11 21.10 3.63 -18.70
N ASN A 12 22.39 3.39 -18.82
CA ASN A 12 23.20 3.92 -19.91
C ASN A 12 23.11 3.01 -21.14
N LEU A 13 22.51 3.48 -22.21
CA LEU A 13 22.37 2.75 -23.48
C LEU A 13 23.56 2.94 -24.42
N GLY A 14 24.52 3.82 -24.09
CA GLY A 14 25.69 4.09 -24.86
C GLY A 14 25.72 5.47 -25.52
N SER A 15 26.80 5.76 -26.25
CA SER A 15 27.02 7.08 -26.90
C SER A 15 26.39 7.13 -28.28
N VAL A 16 25.05 7.07 -28.34
CA VAL A 16 24.24 7.06 -29.58
C VAL A 16 23.15 8.13 -29.52
N ALA A 17 22.72 8.63 -30.68
CA ALA A 17 21.68 9.65 -30.76
C ALA A 17 20.28 9.09 -30.41
N SER A 18 20.03 7.83 -30.77
CA SER A 18 18.80 7.11 -30.43
C SER A 18 19.05 5.61 -30.39
N GLN A 19 18.29 4.92 -29.56
CA GLN A 19 18.40 3.49 -29.34
C GLN A 19 17.05 2.88 -29.00
N TYR A 20 16.72 1.72 -29.57
CA TYR A 20 15.63 0.92 -29.06
C TYR A 20 16.04 0.27 -27.74
N PHE A 21 15.11 0.23 -26.80
CA PHE A 21 15.29 -0.50 -25.55
C PHE A 21 14.03 -1.25 -25.18
N ARG A 22 14.18 -2.29 -24.40
CA ARG A 22 13.07 -3.03 -23.79
C ARG A 22 13.42 -3.50 -22.39
N LEU A 23 12.37 -3.64 -21.59
CA LEU A 23 12.43 -4.20 -20.25
C LEU A 23 11.78 -5.58 -20.26
N ARG A 24 12.41 -6.53 -19.56
CA ARG A 24 11.90 -7.90 -19.45
C ARG A 24 11.89 -8.36 -18.00
N VAL A 25 10.87 -9.14 -17.65
CA VAL A 25 10.74 -9.84 -16.36
C VAL A 25 10.40 -11.31 -16.65
N GLY A 26 11.15 -12.24 -16.06
CA GLY A 26 10.89 -13.67 -16.23
C GLY A 26 10.88 -14.15 -17.69
N GLY A 27 11.65 -13.48 -18.57
CA GLY A 27 11.65 -13.79 -19.99
C GLY A 27 10.62 -13.04 -20.85
N ASN A 28 9.60 -12.43 -20.25
CA ASN A 28 8.56 -11.68 -20.94
C ASN A 28 8.96 -10.21 -21.13
N THR A 29 8.61 -9.61 -22.28
CA THR A 29 8.80 -8.19 -22.53
C THR A 29 7.61 -7.43 -21.90
N ILE A 30 7.90 -6.55 -20.96
CA ILE A 30 6.91 -5.71 -20.27
C ILE A 30 6.80 -4.32 -20.88
N TYR A 31 7.90 -3.83 -21.45
CA TYR A 31 7.95 -2.55 -22.13
C TYR A 31 8.94 -2.59 -23.29
N GLN A 32 8.62 -1.88 -24.36
CA GLN A 32 9.52 -1.67 -25.49
C GLN A 32 9.31 -0.26 -26.05
N GLY A 33 10.40 0.46 -26.26
CA GLY A 33 10.36 1.83 -26.77
C GLY A 33 11.63 2.23 -27.48
N ARG A 34 11.69 3.48 -27.88
CA ARG A 34 12.87 4.10 -28.48
C ARG A 34 13.22 5.36 -27.69
N ALA A 35 14.44 5.40 -27.20
CA ALA A 35 14.98 6.55 -26.50
C ALA A 35 15.75 7.45 -27.47
N TYR A 36 15.70 8.74 -27.20
CA TYR A 36 16.42 9.78 -27.92
C TYR A 36 17.24 10.60 -26.97
N ARG A 37 18.49 10.90 -27.35
CA ARG A 37 19.34 11.75 -26.57
C ARG A 37 18.88 13.20 -26.66
N ALA A 38 18.80 13.87 -25.52
CA ALA A 38 18.38 15.27 -25.45
C ALA A 38 19.44 16.26 -25.93
N THR A 39 20.71 15.86 -25.87
CA THR A 39 21.84 16.71 -26.25
C THR A 39 22.60 16.17 -27.48
N SER A 40 23.34 16.99 -28.16
CA SER A 40 24.12 16.62 -29.38
C SER A 40 25.29 15.67 -29.10
N SER A 41 25.77 15.58 -27.85
CA SER A 41 26.90 14.74 -27.43
C SER A 41 26.64 14.06 -26.10
N GLY A 42 27.39 12.99 -25.79
CA GLY A 42 27.31 12.23 -24.53
C GLY A 42 26.57 10.92 -24.65
N ASN A 43 26.31 10.28 -23.51
CA ASN A 43 25.61 9.03 -23.42
C ASN A 43 24.12 9.23 -23.42
N LEU A 44 23.40 8.21 -23.91
CA LEU A 44 21.95 8.12 -23.86
C LEU A 44 21.55 7.37 -22.59
N TYR A 45 20.79 8.03 -21.74
CA TYR A 45 20.25 7.45 -20.50
C TYR A 45 18.73 7.31 -20.58
N VAL A 46 18.24 6.24 -19.99
CA VAL A 46 16.78 5.98 -19.85
C VAL A 46 16.47 5.79 -18.40
N ARG A 47 15.51 6.53 -17.87
CA ARG A 47 14.91 6.31 -16.55
C ARG A 47 13.91 5.17 -16.66
N ILE A 48 14.05 4.16 -15.82
CA ILE A 48 13.24 2.94 -15.90
C ILE A 48 12.37 2.69 -14.69
N ASN A 49 12.63 3.35 -13.56
CA ASN A 49 11.96 3.09 -12.30
C ASN A 49 10.44 3.26 -12.37
N ASP A 50 9.91 4.25 -13.10
CA ASP A 50 8.46 4.47 -13.21
C ASP A 50 7.77 3.27 -13.90
N ILE A 51 8.36 2.78 -15.00
CA ILE A 51 7.83 1.63 -15.75
C ILE A 51 7.89 0.36 -14.86
N CYS A 52 8.99 0.21 -14.13
CA CYS A 52 9.16 -0.91 -13.21
C CYS A 52 8.18 -0.83 -12.04
N ALA A 53 7.94 0.38 -11.50
CA ALA A 53 6.97 0.62 -10.42
C ALA A 53 5.54 0.26 -10.85
N ASP A 54 5.12 0.70 -12.03
CA ASP A 54 3.80 0.38 -12.59
C ASP A 54 3.63 -1.14 -12.76
N TYR A 55 4.65 -1.82 -13.26
CA TYR A 55 4.60 -3.27 -13.40
C TYR A 55 4.56 -3.99 -12.05
N MET A 56 5.38 -3.54 -11.08
CA MET A 56 5.41 -4.10 -9.73
C MET A 56 4.08 -3.88 -9.00
N ALA A 57 3.47 -2.70 -9.15
CA ALA A 57 2.16 -2.40 -8.57
C ALA A 57 1.06 -3.34 -9.09
N GLN A 58 1.12 -3.73 -10.36
CA GLN A 58 0.18 -4.70 -10.95
C GLN A 58 0.45 -6.14 -10.47
N ALA A 59 1.70 -6.46 -10.16
CA ALA A 59 2.12 -7.79 -9.73
C ALA A 59 1.84 -8.05 -8.24
N VAL A 60 1.72 -6.99 -7.42
CA VAL A 60 1.38 -7.11 -5.99
C VAL A 60 -0.13 -7.29 -5.85
N PRO A 61 -0.61 -8.41 -5.28
CA PRO A 61 -2.04 -8.58 -5.04
C PRO A 61 -2.55 -7.54 -4.05
N ALA A 62 -3.67 -6.93 -4.37
CA ALA A 62 -4.39 -6.04 -3.45
C ALA A 62 -4.71 -6.77 -2.14
N LEU A 63 -4.90 -6.02 -1.04
CA LEU A 63 -5.27 -6.57 0.26
C LEU A 63 -6.54 -7.43 0.23
N ASN A 64 -7.41 -7.21 -0.76
CA ASN A 64 -8.63 -7.99 -0.98
C ASN A 64 -8.41 -9.40 -1.51
N THR A 65 -7.21 -9.74 -1.96
CA THR A 65 -6.96 -11.07 -2.52
C THR A 65 -6.58 -12.04 -1.42
N THR A 66 -7.27 -13.17 -1.38
CA THR A 66 -6.95 -14.31 -0.51
C THR A 66 -5.91 -15.23 -1.14
N SER A 67 -5.51 -14.95 -2.37
CA SER A 67 -4.52 -15.72 -3.09
C SER A 67 -3.11 -15.43 -2.57
N ALA A 68 -2.26 -16.46 -2.55
CA ALA A 68 -0.84 -16.29 -2.24
C ALA A 68 -0.22 -15.20 -3.13
N VAL A 69 0.63 -14.38 -2.54
CA VAL A 69 1.38 -13.35 -3.26
C VAL A 69 2.30 -14.05 -4.25
N SER A 70 2.04 -13.88 -5.54
CA SER A 70 2.88 -14.46 -6.59
C SER A 70 4.11 -13.60 -6.93
N ALA A 71 4.15 -12.38 -6.45
CA ALA A 71 5.26 -11.47 -6.70
C ALA A 71 6.46 -11.79 -5.80
N GLN A 72 7.61 -11.98 -6.42
CA GLN A 72 8.90 -12.14 -5.74
C GLN A 72 9.61 -10.79 -5.69
N PHE A 73 10.09 -10.42 -4.50
CA PHE A 73 10.91 -9.22 -4.34
C PHE A 73 12.28 -9.60 -3.73
N PRO A 74 13.38 -8.97 -4.16
CA PRO A 74 13.43 -7.97 -5.25
C PRO A 74 13.01 -8.58 -6.60
N MET A 75 12.38 -7.75 -7.44
CA MET A 75 12.01 -8.16 -8.79
C MET A 75 13.13 -7.77 -9.76
N SER A 76 13.59 -8.74 -10.55
CA SER A 76 14.69 -8.55 -11.51
C SER A 76 14.17 -8.09 -12.86
N PHE A 77 14.66 -6.94 -13.31
CA PHE A 77 14.37 -6.36 -14.61
C PHE A 77 15.61 -6.43 -15.50
N VAL A 78 15.48 -7.07 -16.63
CA VAL A 78 16.55 -7.15 -17.65
C VAL A 78 16.34 -6.05 -18.66
N VAL A 79 17.30 -5.13 -18.75
CA VAL A 79 17.31 -4.06 -19.74
C VAL A 79 18.08 -4.52 -20.96
N GLN A 80 17.45 -4.44 -22.11
CA GLN A 80 18.05 -4.81 -23.40
C GLN A 80 18.02 -3.64 -24.36
N LYS A 81 19.01 -3.56 -25.25
CA LYS A 81 19.08 -2.57 -26.32
C LYS A 81 19.18 -3.19 -27.69
N SER A 82 18.75 -2.44 -28.70
CA SER A 82 18.83 -2.85 -30.12
C SER A 82 19.00 -1.63 -31.01
N SER A 83 19.84 -1.74 -32.02
CA SER A 83 19.97 -0.71 -33.05
C SER A 83 18.84 -0.71 -34.08
N ASN A 84 18.22 -1.87 -34.29
CA ASN A 84 17.21 -2.09 -35.36
C ASN A 84 15.84 -2.54 -34.84
N GLY A 85 15.69 -2.72 -33.51
CA GLY A 85 14.44 -3.17 -32.88
C GLY A 85 14.17 -4.67 -33.01
N SER A 86 15.07 -5.45 -33.63
CA SER A 86 14.89 -6.90 -33.82
C SER A 86 15.94 -7.75 -33.12
N SER A 87 17.20 -7.32 -33.14
CA SER A 87 18.31 -8.03 -32.46
C SER A 87 18.63 -7.34 -31.14
N TRP A 88 18.52 -8.06 -30.04
CA TRP A 88 18.59 -7.51 -28.68
C TRP A 88 19.82 -8.00 -27.93
N THR A 89 20.50 -7.08 -27.24
CA THR A 89 21.62 -7.38 -26.35
C THR A 89 21.33 -6.88 -24.95
N ASN A 90 21.68 -7.68 -23.94
CA ASN A 90 21.55 -7.27 -22.55
C ASN A 90 22.49 -6.09 -22.26
N VAL A 91 21.96 -5.08 -21.58
CA VAL A 91 22.74 -3.95 -21.07
C VAL A 91 23.03 -4.18 -19.60
N GLU A 92 22.00 -4.48 -18.85
CA GLU A 92 22.04 -4.54 -17.39
C GLU A 92 20.87 -5.35 -16.86
N THR A 93 21.05 -5.92 -15.67
CA THR A 93 19.96 -6.49 -14.86
C THR A 93 19.90 -5.69 -13.58
N VAL A 94 18.72 -5.16 -13.27
CA VAL A 94 18.45 -4.33 -12.10
C VAL A 94 17.41 -5.01 -11.24
N ASP A 95 17.71 -5.14 -9.96
CA ASP A 95 16.79 -5.68 -8.97
C ASP A 95 16.13 -4.52 -8.21
N PHE A 96 14.81 -4.43 -8.25
CA PHE A 96 14.05 -3.43 -7.52
C PHE A 96 13.25 -4.03 -6.37
N ASN A 97 13.29 -3.35 -5.22
CA ASN A 97 12.35 -3.55 -4.12
C ASN A 97 11.16 -2.59 -4.26
N ASP A 98 10.01 -2.99 -3.76
CA ASP A 98 8.81 -2.15 -3.71
C ASP A 98 8.73 -1.26 -2.45
N ASP A 99 9.84 -1.13 -1.70
CA ASP A 99 9.99 -0.16 -0.64
C ASP A 99 10.18 1.24 -1.21
N TRP A 100 9.76 2.25 -0.47
CA TRP A 100 9.92 3.65 -0.83
C TRP A 100 10.72 4.43 0.23
N THR A 101 11.47 3.71 1.08
CA THR A 101 12.38 4.35 2.01
C THR A 101 13.61 4.91 1.30
N TYR A 102 14.00 6.12 1.67
CA TYR A 102 15.26 6.73 1.22
C TYR A 102 16.45 6.31 2.08
N ASP A 103 16.24 5.49 3.10
CA ASP A 103 17.33 4.98 3.92
C ASP A 103 18.13 3.93 3.16
N THR A 104 19.31 4.31 2.69
CA THR A 104 20.22 3.44 1.95
C THR A 104 20.84 2.35 2.83
N ASN A 105 20.72 2.46 4.16
CA ASN A 105 21.21 1.47 5.12
C ASN A 105 20.10 0.49 5.57
N PHE A 106 18.90 0.65 5.03
CA PHE A 106 17.80 -0.24 5.34
C PHE A 106 18.12 -1.66 4.86
N ASP A 107 18.30 -2.58 5.81
CA ASP A 107 18.44 -4.01 5.55
C ASP A 107 17.18 -4.74 6.03
N PRO A 108 16.30 -5.13 5.09
CA PRO A 108 15.05 -5.78 5.42
C PRO A 108 15.23 -7.12 6.15
N SER A 109 16.40 -7.76 6.03
CA SER A 109 16.68 -9.03 6.70
C SER A 109 16.86 -8.88 8.20
N THR A 110 17.38 -7.73 8.64
CA THR A 110 17.70 -7.45 10.04
C THR A 110 16.69 -6.56 10.73
N MET A 111 16.09 -5.61 10.00
CA MET A 111 15.24 -4.57 10.61
C MET A 111 13.76 -4.94 10.72
N GLY A 112 13.32 -6.00 10.05
CA GLY A 112 11.90 -6.34 9.99
C GLY A 112 11.08 -5.23 9.30
N MET A 113 9.92 -5.58 8.76
CA MET A 113 9.10 -4.65 7.97
C MET A 113 7.90 -4.08 8.71
N SER A 114 7.84 -4.25 10.01
CA SER A 114 6.73 -3.73 10.79
C SER A 114 7.17 -2.52 11.61
N PHE A 115 6.59 -1.39 11.30
CA PHE A 115 6.32 -0.35 12.24
C PHE A 115 4.94 -0.66 12.82
N PRO A 116 4.79 -0.66 14.05
CA PRO A 116 5.63 -0.36 15.20
C PRO A 116 5.86 -1.55 16.10
N ILE A 117 6.70 -1.35 17.11
CA ILE A 117 6.82 -2.27 18.25
C ILE A 117 5.48 -2.45 18.98
N THR A 118 4.58 -1.46 18.91
CA THR A 118 3.23 -1.49 19.48
C THR A 118 2.22 -0.83 18.54
N GLY A 119 0.99 -1.35 18.49
CA GLY A 119 -0.12 -0.80 17.73
C GLY A 119 -1.45 -0.99 18.45
N ARG A 120 -2.48 -0.25 18.04
CA ARG A 120 -3.86 -0.46 18.49
C ARG A 120 -4.69 -1.00 17.35
N VAL A 121 -5.51 -2.01 17.62
CA VAL A 121 -6.42 -2.62 16.65
C VAL A 121 -7.80 -2.83 17.29
N ASP A 122 -8.85 -2.77 16.50
CA ASP A 122 -10.20 -3.14 16.95
C ASP A 122 -10.36 -4.68 16.94
N ILE A 123 -11.17 -5.20 17.85
CA ILE A 123 -11.41 -6.64 17.97
C ILE A 123 -12.05 -7.26 16.70
N ARG A 124 -12.64 -6.45 15.82
CA ARG A 124 -13.20 -6.86 14.52
C ARG A 124 -12.19 -6.78 13.40
N GLN A 125 -11.00 -6.22 13.68
CA GLN A 125 -9.99 -5.91 12.68
C GLN A 125 -9.12 -7.14 12.40
N ARG A 126 -8.62 -7.20 11.16
CA ARG A 126 -7.59 -8.13 10.75
C ARG A 126 -6.23 -7.45 10.84
N ILE A 127 -5.30 -8.03 11.60
CA ILE A 127 -3.92 -7.58 11.64
C ILE A 127 -3.20 -8.15 10.43
N VAL A 128 -2.60 -7.28 9.63
CA VAL A 128 -1.81 -7.66 8.45
C VAL A 128 -0.37 -7.24 8.71
N GLN A 129 0.56 -8.17 8.56
CA GLN A 129 1.99 -7.88 8.59
C GLN A 129 2.68 -8.44 7.36
N THR A 130 3.64 -7.69 6.84
CA THR A 130 4.55 -8.18 5.81
C THR A 130 5.88 -8.56 6.48
N ARG A 131 6.41 -9.72 6.11
CA ARG A 131 7.63 -10.26 6.68
C ARG A 131 8.53 -10.83 5.58
N PHE A 132 9.84 -10.74 5.81
CA PHE A 132 10.84 -11.47 5.04
C PHE A 132 11.12 -12.81 5.71
N THR A 133 10.21 -13.76 5.59
CA THR A 133 10.41 -15.09 6.14
C THR A 133 9.66 -16.14 5.33
N SER A 134 10.28 -17.29 5.15
CA SER A 134 9.65 -18.48 4.56
C SER A 134 9.06 -19.42 5.62
N THR A 135 9.38 -19.22 6.89
CA THR A 135 8.93 -20.07 7.98
C THR A 135 7.66 -19.55 8.59
N GLY A 136 6.77 -20.46 8.98
CA GLY A 136 5.55 -20.13 9.71
C GLY A 136 5.85 -19.27 10.93
N LEU A 137 5.03 -18.27 11.15
CA LEU A 137 5.09 -17.38 12.29
C LEU A 137 4.00 -17.78 13.29
N ASN A 138 4.32 -17.66 14.56
CA ASN A 138 3.32 -17.82 15.61
C ASN A 138 2.88 -16.45 16.12
N ALA A 139 1.56 -16.29 16.26
CA ALA A 139 0.97 -15.21 17.04
C ALA A 139 0.72 -15.72 18.47
N THR A 140 1.02 -14.88 19.45
CA THR A 140 0.62 -15.11 20.84
C THR A 140 -0.54 -14.18 21.17
N ALA A 141 -1.73 -14.75 21.33
CA ALA A 141 -2.91 -14.03 21.76
C ALA A 141 -3.01 -14.06 23.28
N ASP A 142 -3.11 -12.90 23.92
CA ASP A 142 -3.26 -12.74 25.38
C ASP A 142 -4.67 -12.29 25.72
N TYR A 143 -5.33 -13.05 26.58
CA TYR A 143 -6.69 -12.79 27.06
C TYR A 143 -6.69 -12.24 28.51
N GLY A 144 -5.51 -11.98 29.04
CA GLY A 144 -5.34 -11.48 30.40
C GLY A 144 -5.43 -12.54 31.51
N GLY A 145 -4.90 -12.21 32.67
CA GLY A 145 -4.84 -13.10 33.82
C GLY A 145 -4.04 -14.39 33.56
N GLY A 146 -2.97 -14.30 32.78
CA GLY A 146 -2.09 -15.42 32.42
C GLY A 146 -2.67 -16.40 31.38
N THR A 147 -3.82 -16.07 30.76
CA THR A 147 -4.43 -16.91 29.73
C THR A 147 -3.92 -16.49 28.37
N THR A 148 -3.11 -17.35 27.73
CA THR A 148 -2.54 -17.11 26.42
C THR A 148 -2.85 -18.26 25.45
N GLN A 149 -2.90 -17.97 24.15
CA GLN A 149 -3.03 -18.96 23.09
C GLN A 149 -1.97 -18.70 22.02
N THR A 150 -1.23 -19.73 21.65
CA THR A 150 -0.31 -19.66 20.52
C THR A 150 -1.03 -20.15 19.26
N ILE A 151 -1.02 -19.34 18.22
CA ILE A 151 -1.71 -19.57 16.97
C ILE A 151 -0.68 -19.56 15.83
N ALA A 152 -0.59 -20.65 15.09
CA ALA A 152 0.26 -20.71 13.92
C ALA A 152 -0.36 -19.86 12.79
N LEU A 153 0.40 -18.90 12.29
CA LEU A 153 0.00 -18.06 11.17
C LEU A 153 0.54 -18.66 9.87
N ASN A 154 -0.34 -18.84 8.93
CA ASN A 154 0.06 -19.21 7.58
C ASN A 154 0.67 -17.98 6.90
N VAL A 155 1.91 -18.13 6.42
CA VAL A 155 2.51 -17.14 5.55
C VAL A 155 1.90 -17.34 4.17
N LEU A 156 1.20 -16.34 3.66
CA LEU A 156 0.71 -16.33 2.29
C LEU A 156 1.91 -16.08 1.36
N THR A 157 2.57 -17.14 0.97
CA THR A 157 3.69 -17.11 0.02
C THR A 157 3.30 -17.87 -1.23
N SER A 158 3.92 -17.56 -2.37
CA SER A 158 3.80 -18.43 -3.52
C SER A 158 4.51 -19.78 -3.25
N THR A 159 3.97 -20.86 -3.77
CA THR A 159 4.51 -22.21 -3.61
C THR A 159 5.95 -22.37 -4.16
N ASP A 160 6.40 -21.47 -5.01
CA ASP A 160 7.73 -21.48 -5.60
C ASP A 160 8.83 -20.84 -4.73
N LEU A 161 8.47 -20.19 -3.63
CA LEU A 161 9.44 -19.54 -2.76
C LEU A 161 10.38 -20.51 -2.04
N SER A 162 9.98 -21.76 -1.79
CA SER A 162 10.84 -22.73 -1.12
C SER A 162 12.10 -23.08 -1.94
N ALA A 163 11.99 -23.14 -3.26
CA ALA A 163 13.13 -23.35 -4.15
C ALA A 163 14.00 -22.09 -4.28
N PHE A 164 13.41 -20.93 -4.18
CA PHE A 164 14.05 -19.64 -4.29
C PHE A 164 14.89 -19.28 -3.05
N TRP A 165 14.39 -19.58 -1.85
CA TRP A 165 15.10 -19.35 -0.58
C TRP A 165 16.40 -20.15 -0.46
N ASN A 166 16.47 -21.32 -1.06
CA ASN A 166 17.62 -22.20 -1.00
C ASN A 166 18.74 -21.85 -1.98
N ALA A 167 18.50 -20.99 -2.96
CA ALA A 167 19.44 -20.74 -4.04
C ALA A 167 20.21 -19.43 -3.95
N LEU A 168 19.69 -18.39 -3.30
CA LEU A 168 20.26 -17.03 -3.30
C LEU A 168 19.84 -16.23 -2.06
N ALA A 169 20.66 -15.29 -1.62
CA ALA A 169 20.38 -14.33 -0.54
C ALA A 169 19.31 -13.29 -0.93
N TYR A 170 18.20 -13.70 -1.53
CA TYR A 170 17.07 -12.83 -1.85
C TYR A 170 15.97 -13.00 -0.80
N TYR A 171 15.38 -11.89 -0.41
CA TYR A 171 14.35 -11.85 0.62
C TYR A 171 12.97 -11.81 -0.06
N GLY A 172 12.22 -12.91 -0.03
CA GLY A 172 10.82 -12.90 -0.42
C GLY A 172 9.95 -12.27 0.66
N LYS A 173 8.97 -11.48 0.26
CA LYS A 173 7.96 -10.92 1.16
C LYS A 173 6.82 -11.92 1.34
N GLY A 174 6.56 -12.28 2.58
CA GLY A 174 5.39 -13.05 2.97
C GLY A 174 4.41 -12.16 3.73
N ARG A 175 3.12 -12.30 3.43
CA ARG A 175 2.05 -11.65 4.18
C ARG A 175 1.51 -12.64 5.22
N VAL A 176 1.46 -12.24 6.47
CA VAL A 176 0.78 -12.94 7.55
C VAL A 176 -0.43 -12.17 8.01
N GLU A 177 -1.50 -12.86 8.31
CA GLU A 177 -2.76 -12.27 8.76
C GLU A 177 -3.21 -12.94 10.05
N PHE A 178 -3.66 -12.12 11.00
CA PHE A 178 -4.32 -12.56 12.21
C PHE A 178 -5.70 -11.90 12.30
N ASP A 179 -6.74 -12.71 12.31
CA ASP A 179 -8.12 -12.24 12.40
C ASP A 179 -8.55 -12.16 13.87
N CYS A 180 -8.63 -10.94 14.41
CA CYS A 180 -9.01 -10.72 15.79
C CYS A 180 -10.44 -11.20 16.10
N ASP A 181 -11.37 -11.15 15.14
CA ASP A 181 -12.75 -11.58 15.34
C ASP A 181 -12.85 -13.10 15.52
N THR A 182 -12.06 -13.86 14.76
CA THR A 182 -11.99 -15.32 14.89
C THR A 182 -11.49 -15.74 16.28
N TYR A 183 -10.53 -15.00 16.84
CA TYR A 183 -9.89 -15.31 18.13
C TYR A 183 -10.33 -14.39 19.27
N LYS A 184 -11.50 -13.76 19.15
CA LYS A 184 -11.96 -12.74 20.11
C LYS A 184 -12.18 -13.25 21.54
N THR A 185 -12.42 -14.56 21.72
CA THR A 185 -12.66 -15.17 23.02
C THR A 185 -11.95 -16.50 23.17
N TYR A 186 -11.32 -16.73 24.32
CA TYR A 186 -10.72 -18.00 24.71
C TYR A 186 -10.78 -18.19 26.22
N GLY A 187 -11.18 -19.39 26.67
CA GLY A 187 -11.32 -19.68 28.11
C GLY A 187 -12.31 -18.75 28.84
N GLY A 188 -13.35 -18.25 28.14
CA GLY A 188 -14.33 -17.31 28.71
C GLY A 188 -13.81 -15.88 28.86
N LYS A 189 -12.63 -15.55 28.32
CA LYS A 189 -12.02 -14.22 28.36
C LYS A 189 -11.93 -13.61 26.98
N THR A 190 -11.94 -12.28 26.92
CA THR A 190 -11.86 -11.51 25.69
C THR A 190 -10.40 -11.18 25.37
N LEU A 191 -10.04 -11.24 24.08
CA LEU A 191 -8.71 -10.90 23.55
C LEU A 191 -8.31 -9.46 23.95
N LYS A 192 -7.10 -9.32 24.52
CA LYS A 192 -6.55 -8.02 24.98
C LYS A 192 -5.37 -7.57 24.17
N SER A 193 -4.52 -8.50 23.77
CA SER A 193 -3.38 -8.17 22.92
C SER A 193 -2.96 -9.36 22.07
N VAL A 194 -2.28 -9.06 20.97
CA VAL A 194 -1.72 -10.04 20.05
C VAL A 194 -0.27 -9.67 19.77
N THR A 195 0.64 -10.59 20.01
CA THR A 195 2.06 -10.42 19.69
C THR A 195 2.41 -11.27 18.47
N ILE A 196 2.93 -10.65 17.42
CA ILE A 196 3.40 -11.32 16.22
C ILE A 196 4.86 -10.93 16.01
N GLY A 197 5.77 -11.88 16.22
CA GLY A 197 7.21 -11.61 16.25
C GLY A 197 7.57 -10.62 17.35
N LEU A 198 8.10 -9.45 17.01
CA LEU A 198 8.49 -8.41 17.97
C LEU A 198 7.40 -7.32 18.14
N THR A 199 6.29 -7.41 17.42
CA THR A 199 5.25 -6.40 17.44
C THR A 199 4.08 -6.84 18.29
N THR A 200 3.67 -6.01 19.26
CA THR A 200 2.49 -6.25 20.10
C THR A 200 1.38 -5.27 19.75
N TYR A 201 0.20 -5.80 19.46
CA TYR A 201 -1.02 -5.03 19.18
C TYR A 201 -1.93 -5.09 20.40
N THR A 202 -2.32 -3.94 20.92
CA THR A 202 -3.36 -3.84 21.94
C THR A 202 -4.72 -3.89 21.27
N VAL A 203 -5.55 -4.84 21.68
CA VAL A 203 -6.89 -5.00 21.10
C VAL A 203 -7.88 -4.14 21.89
N THR A 204 -8.58 -3.25 21.18
CA THR A 204 -9.65 -2.44 21.74
C THR A 204 -11.01 -3.01 21.40
N THR A 205 -11.95 -2.90 22.34
CA THR A 205 -13.38 -3.23 22.15
C THR A 205 -14.23 -1.97 22.03
N LYS A 206 -13.60 -0.80 21.88
CA LYS A 206 -14.32 0.45 21.67
C LYS A 206 -15.08 0.37 20.33
N CYS A 207 -16.23 1.06 20.26
CA CYS A 207 -17.01 1.17 19.02
C CYS A 207 -16.33 2.10 18.01
N VAL A 208 -15.15 1.75 17.55
CA VAL A 208 -14.48 2.41 16.42
C VAL A 208 -15.12 1.92 15.14
N LYS A 209 -15.45 2.81 14.22
CA LYS A 209 -16.17 2.43 13.00
C LYS A 209 -15.26 2.21 11.80
N TYR A 210 -14.15 2.94 11.72
CA TYR A 210 -13.30 2.97 10.54
C TYR A 210 -11.84 2.71 10.88
N ALA A 211 -11.15 2.08 9.95
CA ALA A 211 -9.71 1.92 9.96
C ALA A 211 -9.13 2.22 8.57
N LEU A 212 -7.89 2.71 8.55
CA LEU A 212 -7.11 2.84 7.33
C LEU A 212 -5.99 1.81 7.36
N TYR A 213 -5.79 1.12 6.25
CA TYR A 213 -4.61 0.33 5.98
C TYR A 213 -3.79 1.06 4.96
N TYR A 214 -2.50 1.15 5.17
CA TYR A 214 -1.62 1.88 4.27
C TYR A 214 -0.29 1.17 4.11
N LYS A 215 0.29 1.32 2.94
CA LYS A 215 1.61 0.77 2.65
C LYS A 215 2.67 1.66 3.32
N ASN A 216 3.46 1.05 4.20
CA ASN A 216 4.54 1.74 4.91
C ASN A 216 5.81 1.87 4.03
N PRO A 217 6.81 2.70 4.40
CA PRO A 217 8.03 2.90 3.63
C PRO A 217 8.83 1.63 3.35
N PHE A 218 8.63 0.59 4.15
CA PHE A 218 9.34 -0.69 4.02
C PHE A 218 8.61 -1.69 3.11
N GLY A 219 7.50 -1.26 2.49
CA GLY A 219 6.68 -2.07 1.58
C GLY A 219 5.75 -3.05 2.30
N GLY A 220 5.58 -2.93 3.62
CA GLY A 220 4.57 -3.64 4.40
C GLY A 220 3.29 -2.82 4.53
N TYR A 221 2.26 -3.42 5.16
CA TYR A 221 1.03 -2.72 5.49
C TYR A 221 0.93 -2.51 6.99
N ASP A 222 0.62 -1.29 7.37
CA ASP A 222 0.23 -0.89 8.72
C ASP A 222 -1.23 -0.48 8.74
N SER A 223 -1.80 -0.38 9.92
CA SER A 223 -3.17 0.09 10.09
C SER A 223 -3.28 1.17 11.14
N LEU A 224 -4.21 2.09 10.93
CA LEU A 224 -4.57 3.14 11.88
C LEU A 224 -6.07 3.11 12.14
N LEU A 225 -6.47 3.07 13.41
CA LEU A 225 -7.85 3.23 13.83
C LEU A 225 -8.26 4.69 13.79
N ILE A 226 -9.46 4.97 13.31
CA ILE A 226 -10.06 6.30 13.29
C ILE A 226 -11.01 6.41 14.49
N GLU A 227 -10.46 6.82 15.63
CA GLU A 227 -11.22 6.95 16.89
C GLU A 227 -11.96 8.29 17.00
N GLY A 228 -11.59 9.28 16.17
CA GLY A 228 -12.21 10.59 16.13
C GLY A 228 -13.45 10.66 15.23
N ASN A 229 -13.85 11.87 14.91
CA ASN A 229 -15.00 12.12 14.05
C ASN A 229 -14.72 11.71 12.60
N ALA A 230 -15.72 11.14 11.93
CA ALA A 230 -15.70 10.87 10.52
C ALA A 230 -16.90 11.54 9.84
N ARG A 231 -16.66 12.36 8.82
CA ARG A 231 -17.69 13.03 8.05
C ARG A 231 -17.61 12.64 6.58
N LYS A 232 -18.70 12.10 6.07
CA LYS A 232 -18.84 11.75 4.67
C LYS A 232 -19.40 12.93 3.87
N ARG A 233 -18.77 13.23 2.75
CA ARG A 233 -19.25 14.18 1.74
C ARG A 233 -19.35 13.46 0.40
N ARG A 234 -20.43 13.69 -0.32
CA ARG A 234 -20.59 13.23 -1.69
C ARG A 234 -20.70 14.44 -2.61
N SER A 235 -19.84 14.54 -3.59
CA SER A 235 -19.91 15.51 -4.67
C SER A 235 -20.46 14.82 -5.91
N ILE A 236 -21.39 15.50 -6.59
CA ILE A 236 -21.99 15.02 -7.82
C ILE A 236 -21.67 16.06 -8.88
N GLU A 237 -20.88 15.66 -9.85
CA GLU A 237 -20.63 16.44 -11.06
C GLU A 237 -21.57 15.96 -12.16
N ARG A 238 -22.26 16.89 -12.80
CA ARG A 238 -23.30 16.60 -13.79
C ARG A 238 -22.92 17.21 -15.11
N ASP A 239 -22.89 16.37 -16.12
CA ASP A 239 -22.83 16.84 -17.50
C ASP A 239 -24.24 16.97 -18.04
N THR A 240 -24.60 18.19 -18.40
CA THR A 240 -25.92 18.52 -18.93
C THR A 240 -25.83 18.92 -20.41
N PHE A 241 -26.85 18.62 -21.15
CA PHE A 241 -27.04 19.22 -22.50
C PHE A 241 -28.38 19.94 -22.55
N THR A 242 -28.40 21.02 -23.29
CA THR A 242 -29.61 21.80 -23.55
C THR A 242 -30.19 21.35 -24.89
N ALA A 243 -31.42 20.85 -24.87
CA ALA A 243 -32.16 20.53 -26.10
C ALA A 243 -32.72 21.81 -26.69
N ASP A 244 -32.90 21.83 -28.03
CA ASP A 244 -33.51 22.96 -28.72
C ASP A 244 -34.88 23.29 -28.13
N TYR A 245 -35.08 24.57 -27.85
CA TYR A 245 -36.29 25.13 -27.25
C TYR A 245 -37.51 24.96 -28.17
N ASN A 246 -38.44 24.13 -27.74
CA ASN A 246 -39.69 23.95 -28.43
C ASN A 246 -40.84 24.60 -27.64
N ASN A 247 -40.83 25.89 -27.51
CA ASN A 247 -41.85 26.84 -27.00
C ASN A 247 -42.96 26.29 -26.07
N SER A 248 -42.80 25.11 -25.51
CA SER A 248 -43.72 24.46 -24.59
C SER A 248 -43.14 24.41 -23.19
N ARG A 249 -43.71 25.11 -22.24
CA ARG A 249 -43.34 25.06 -20.82
C ARG A 249 -43.41 23.66 -20.18
N ARG A 250 -43.83 22.64 -20.92
CA ARG A 250 -43.90 21.25 -20.49
C ARG A 250 -42.72 20.42 -20.98
N THR A 251 -41.87 20.98 -21.85
CA THR A 251 -40.71 20.29 -22.39
C THR A 251 -39.49 20.58 -21.54
N ARG A 252 -38.76 19.56 -21.19
CA ARG A 252 -37.51 19.69 -20.45
C ARG A 252 -36.45 20.26 -21.39
N GLU A 253 -35.88 21.40 -21.07
CA GLU A 253 -34.84 22.07 -21.87
C GLU A 253 -33.44 21.53 -21.52
N GLU A 254 -33.25 21.10 -20.32
CA GLU A 254 -31.96 20.65 -19.78
C GLU A 254 -32.06 19.19 -19.35
N TRP A 255 -31.09 18.37 -19.79
CA TRP A 255 -31.01 16.96 -19.49
C TRP A 255 -29.63 16.60 -18.93
N ASP A 256 -29.60 15.86 -17.84
CA ASP A 256 -28.38 15.24 -17.35
C ASP A 256 -28.12 13.98 -18.18
N PHE A 257 -26.95 13.87 -18.82
CA PHE A 257 -26.60 12.66 -19.57
C PHE A 257 -25.53 11.83 -18.85
N GLN A 258 -24.73 12.43 -17.99
CA GLN A 258 -23.75 11.72 -17.17
C GLN A 258 -23.63 12.38 -15.81
N ASN A 259 -23.57 11.53 -14.76
CA ASN A 259 -23.31 11.96 -13.39
C ASN A 259 -22.08 11.23 -12.85
N GLU A 260 -21.06 11.98 -12.47
CA GLU A 260 -19.90 11.46 -11.75
C GLU A 260 -20.07 11.74 -10.25
N ASN A 261 -20.00 10.67 -9.44
CA ASN A 261 -20.07 10.77 -7.99
C ASN A 261 -18.69 10.57 -7.39
N THR A 262 -18.21 11.55 -6.63
CA THR A 262 -16.99 11.47 -5.84
C THR A 262 -17.35 11.44 -4.36
N GLU A 263 -16.83 10.45 -3.65
CA GLU A 263 -17.03 10.29 -2.22
C GLU A 263 -15.75 10.66 -1.47
N THR A 264 -15.86 11.63 -0.58
CA THR A 264 -14.75 12.11 0.26
C THR A 264 -15.15 12.01 1.73
N TRP A 265 -14.21 11.56 2.54
CA TRP A 265 -14.36 11.42 3.98
C TRP A 265 -13.37 12.34 4.67
N THR A 266 -13.85 13.26 5.50
CA THR A 266 -13.02 14.00 6.45
C THR A 266 -12.91 13.15 7.71
N LEU A 267 -11.69 12.73 8.03
CA LEU A 267 -11.38 11.82 9.12
C LEU A 267 -10.55 12.53 10.18
N HIS A 268 -10.84 12.24 11.44
CA HIS A 268 -10.04 12.64 12.59
C HIS A 268 -9.51 11.37 13.27
N THR A 269 -8.22 11.32 13.53
CA THR A 269 -7.60 10.13 14.13
C THR A 269 -8.07 9.90 15.55
N GLY A 270 -8.49 10.95 16.23
CA GLY A 270 -8.58 10.97 17.69
C GLY A 270 -7.19 11.11 18.31
N LEU A 271 -7.11 11.00 19.62
CA LEU A 271 -5.87 11.23 20.35
C LEU A 271 -4.87 10.09 20.13
N LEU A 272 -3.81 10.39 19.41
CA LEU A 272 -2.70 9.47 19.15
C LEU A 272 -1.63 9.57 20.23
N THR A 273 -0.93 8.46 20.47
CA THR A 273 0.32 8.44 21.22
C THR A 273 1.46 9.03 20.39
N ASP A 274 2.59 9.37 21.03
CA ASP A 274 3.77 9.88 20.32
C ASP A 274 4.27 8.90 19.25
N GLU A 275 4.23 7.58 19.54
CA GLU A 275 4.62 6.52 18.60
C GLU A 275 3.67 6.41 17.40
N GLU A 276 2.37 6.55 17.62
CA GLU A 276 1.37 6.55 16.55
C GLU A 276 1.45 7.84 15.72
N SER A 277 1.68 8.98 16.37
CA SER A 277 1.85 10.27 15.73
C SER A 277 3.08 10.30 14.82
N ALA A 278 4.18 9.68 15.23
CA ALA A 278 5.40 9.58 14.41
C ALA A 278 5.21 8.83 13.08
N ARG A 279 4.12 8.05 12.93
CA ARG A 279 3.78 7.31 11.70
C ARG A 279 2.84 8.03 10.77
N MET A 280 2.22 9.11 11.23
CA MET A 280 1.29 9.87 10.40
C MET A 280 1.89 10.31 9.06
N PRO A 281 3.16 10.77 8.97
CA PRO A 281 3.78 11.04 7.69
C PRO A 281 3.75 9.85 6.73
N TYR A 282 3.98 8.62 7.23
CA TYR A 282 3.97 7.42 6.40
C TYR A 282 2.58 7.08 5.84
N LEU A 283 1.51 7.32 6.62
CA LEU A 283 0.14 7.22 6.13
C LEU A 283 -0.14 8.27 5.06
N LEU A 284 0.20 9.54 5.34
CA LEU A 284 -0.14 10.67 4.47
C LEU A 284 0.62 10.63 3.14
N GLU A 285 1.84 10.08 3.13
CA GLU A 285 2.68 9.92 1.95
C GLU A 285 2.52 8.54 1.28
N SER A 286 1.68 7.66 1.84
CA SER A 286 1.52 6.30 1.33
C SER A 286 0.95 6.28 -0.09
N PRO A 287 1.59 5.52 -1.00
CA PRO A 287 1.08 5.35 -2.36
C PRO A 287 -0.12 4.42 -2.47
N ASP A 288 -0.40 3.62 -1.43
CA ASP A 288 -1.45 2.60 -1.44
C ASP A 288 -2.18 2.58 -0.10
N ILE A 289 -3.44 3.02 -0.13
CA ILE A 289 -4.27 3.19 1.05
C ILE A 289 -5.61 2.51 0.83
N TYR A 290 -6.09 1.85 1.88
CA TYR A 290 -7.40 1.21 1.91
C TYR A 290 -8.21 1.73 3.10
N PHE A 291 -9.44 2.13 2.81
CA PHE A 291 -10.44 2.48 3.79
C PHE A 291 -11.27 1.24 4.13
N VAL A 292 -11.46 0.96 5.41
CA VAL A 292 -12.19 -0.20 5.91
C VAL A 292 -13.27 0.25 6.88
N ASP A 293 -14.51 -0.17 6.61
CA ASP A 293 -15.61 -0.11 7.58
C ASP A 293 -15.56 -1.36 8.46
N LEU A 294 -15.36 -1.19 9.76
CA LEU A 294 -15.22 -2.30 10.70
C LEU A 294 -16.52 -3.08 10.94
N ASP A 295 -17.65 -2.59 10.45
CA ASP A 295 -18.88 -3.38 10.37
C ASP A 295 -18.85 -4.39 9.19
N SER A 296 -17.89 -4.20 8.25
CA SER A 296 -17.61 -5.09 7.12
C SER A 296 -16.08 -5.24 6.93
N PRO A 297 -15.35 -5.80 7.90
CA PRO A 297 -13.89 -5.70 8.01
C PRO A 297 -13.12 -6.47 6.93
N SER A 298 -13.79 -7.31 6.14
CA SER A 298 -13.21 -8.04 5.02
C SER A 298 -13.17 -7.24 3.71
N VAL A 299 -13.78 -6.04 3.68
CA VAL A 299 -13.87 -5.21 2.47
C VAL A 299 -12.88 -4.06 2.58
N TYR A 300 -11.82 -4.13 1.78
CA TYR A 300 -10.81 -3.09 1.67
C TYR A 300 -11.13 -2.21 0.47
N ILE A 301 -11.49 -0.96 0.72
CA ILE A 301 -11.90 -0.01 -0.33
C ILE A 301 -10.68 0.85 -0.68
N PRO A 302 -10.15 0.80 -1.92
CA PRO A 302 -9.04 1.64 -2.34
C PRO A 302 -9.36 3.11 -2.15
N ALA A 303 -8.43 3.84 -1.55
CA ALA A 303 -8.60 5.25 -1.22
C ALA A 303 -7.31 6.03 -1.47
N VAL A 304 -7.42 7.34 -1.54
CA VAL A 304 -6.28 8.26 -1.65
C VAL A 304 -6.44 9.40 -0.66
N ILE A 305 -5.36 9.89 -0.11
CA ILE A 305 -5.37 11.13 0.66
C ILE A 305 -5.65 12.27 -0.32
N ALA A 306 -6.68 13.03 -0.05
CA ALA A 306 -7.15 14.11 -0.91
C ALA A 306 -6.71 15.49 -0.41
N THR A 307 -6.02 15.54 0.71
CA THR A 307 -5.63 16.77 1.38
C THR A 307 -4.19 17.12 1.04
N ASP A 308 -3.96 18.34 0.56
CA ASP A 308 -2.61 18.90 0.35
C ASP A 308 -1.98 19.39 1.65
N SER A 309 -2.81 19.65 2.66
CA SER A 309 -2.40 20.06 4.02
C SER A 309 -3.31 19.38 5.05
N TYR A 310 -2.78 19.09 6.22
CA TYR A 310 -3.53 18.46 7.29
C TYR A 310 -3.45 19.25 8.60
N ASP A 311 -4.53 19.22 9.36
CA ASP A 311 -4.62 19.90 10.65
C ASP A 311 -4.02 19.02 11.75
N ILE A 312 -3.15 19.64 12.57
CA ILE A 312 -2.57 19.01 13.74
C ILE A 312 -3.09 19.74 14.97
N GLN A 313 -3.89 19.05 15.76
CA GLN A 313 -4.37 19.58 17.05
C GLN A 313 -3.61 18.89 18.18
N THR A 314 -2.94 19.70 19.00
CA THR A 314 -2.14 19.20 20.10
C THR A 314 -2.84 19.49 21.43
N PHE A 315 -3.07 18.45 22.21
CA PHE A 315 -3.68 18.52 23.53
C PHE A 315 -2.65 18.17 24.60
N LYS A 316 -2.63 18.93 25.69
CA LYS A 316 -1.80 18.60 26.86
C LYS A 316 -2.70 18.10 27.99
N SER A 317 -2.46 16.89 28.45
CA SER A 317 -3.15 16.32 29.61
C SER A 317 -2.16 15.54 30.46
N ASN A 318 -2.13 15.82 31.77
CA ASN A 318 -1.27 15.13 32.74
C ASN A 318 0.22 15.02 32.34
N GLY A 319 0.76 16.09 31.74
CA GLY A 319 2.15 16.14 31.29
C GLY A 319 2.46 15.37 29.99
N ARG A 320 1.45 14.74 29.37
CA ARG A 320 1.60 14.08 28.06
C ARG A 320 1.00 14.97 26.96
N THR A 321 1.68 15.02 25.84
CA THR A 321 1.19 15.63 24.62
C THR A 321 0.46 14.57 23.81
N MET A 322 -0.77 14.84 23.40
CA MET A 322 -1.57 13.96 22.53
C MET A 322 -1.95 14.76 21.29
N THR A 323 -1.90 14.13 20.15
CA THR A 323 -2.11 14.80 18.87
C THR A 323 -3.27 14.17 18.13
N ASP A 324 -4.17 14.98 17.58
CA ASP A 324 -5.24 14.58 16.67
C ASP A 324 -4.93 15.14 15.28
N TYR A 325 -5.04 14.31 14.26
CA TYR A 325 -4.86 14.68 12.85
C TYR A 325 -6.20 14.66 12.14
N GLY A 326 -6.51 15.78 11.46
CA GLY A 326 -7.66 15.90 10.57
C GLY A 326 -7.20 15.90 9.10
N PHE A 327 -7.75 15.04 8.28
CA PHE A 327 -7.41 14.94 6.86
C PHE A 327 -8.55 14.35 6.03
N ASP A 328 -8.52 14.60 4.73
CA ASP A 328 -9.53 14.10 3.80
C ASP A 328 -9.04 12.86 3.06
N VAL A 329 -9.92 11.85 2.99
CA VAL A 329 -9.71 10.61 2.24
C VAL A 329 -10.77 10.52 1.16
N ARG A 330 -10.36 10.36 -0.08
CA ARG A 330 -11.23 10.14 -1.21
C ARG A 330 -11.22 8.68 -1.62
N ILE A 331 -12.41 8.11 -1.83
CA ILE A 331 -12.52 6.76 -2.41
C ILE A 331 -12.02 6.80 -3.86
N ALA A 332 -11.08 5.90 -4.17
CA ALA A 332 -10.40 5.88 -5.47
C ALA A 332 -11.29 5.41 -6.62
N GLN A 333 -12.42 4.76 -6.31
CA GLN A 333 -13.37 4.29 -7.32
C GLN A 333 -14.39 5.38 -7.64
N LYS A 334 -14.40 5.83 -8.89
CA LYS A 334 -15.43 6.71 -9.40
C LYS A 334 -16.70 5.92 -9.72
N GLN A 335 -17.84 6.43 -9.27
CA GLN A 335 -19.14 5.83 -9.58
C GLN A 335 -19.82 6.67 -10.66
N TYR A 336 -19.98 6.07 -11.83
CA TYR A 336 -20.73 6.68 -12.92
C TYR A 336 -22.18 6.17 -12.90
N ARG A 337 -23.14 7.07 -12.98
CA ARG A 337 -24.54 6.74 -13.29
C ARG A 337 -24.86 7.35 -14.66
N ARG A 338 -25.29 6.49 -15.55
CA ARG A 338 -25.89 6.89 -16.82
C ARG A 338 -27.39 7.03 -16.68
#